data_59c8b67fa4ab4ac23e81ae61ad051814
#
_entry.id   59c8b67fa4ab4ac23e81ae61ad051814
#
_cell.length_a   1.000
_cell.length_b   1.000
_cell.length_c   1.000
_cell.angle_alpha   90.00
_cell.angle_beta   90.00
_cell.angle_gamma   90.00
#
_symmetry.space_group_name_H-M   'P 1'
#
loop_
_entity.id
_entity.type
_entity.pdbx_description
1 polymer ?
#
loop_
_entity_poly.entity_id
_entity_poly.type
_entity_poly.pdbx_seq_one_letter_code
_entity_poly.pdbx_strand_id
1 'polypeptide(L)'
;MKLQNVLPADIEKRSMEIIGEELGELKIDPEKISIVKRVIHTSADFDYARNMRFSEGVVEKALEALKNGATIITDTNMACTGINKAGLAKLGAKAVCFMADADVAARAKEAGSTRAAACMEKACTVEGPVIIAVGNAPTALVKEGKIKPALVIGVPVGFVNVVESKEIIMQTGIPYIVAVGRKGGSNVAAAICNALIYKLTR
;
A
#
# COMPACT_ATOMS: atom_id res chain seq x y z
N MET A 1 12.11 -4.79 -35.81
CA MET A 1 11.32 -4.81 -34.56
C MET A 1 9.89 -4.48 -34.94
N LYS A 2 8.90 -5.35 -34.64
CA LYS A 2 7.49 -5.06 -34.91
C LYS A 2 6.81 -4.70 -33.58
N LEU A 3 6.17 -3.53 -33.53
CA LEU A 3 5.33 -3.15 -32.38
C LEU A 3 4.08 -4.04 -32.34
N GLN A 4 3.65 -4.44 -31.12
CA GLN A 4 2.37 -5.11 -30.95
C GLN A 4 1.26 -4.08 -31.15
N ASN A 5 0.28 -4.40 -31.99
CA ASN A 5 -0.88 -3.55 -32.20
C ASN A 5 -1.98 -3.99 -31.22
N VAL A 6 -2.02 -3.36 -30.04
CA VAL A 6 -2.98 -3.63 -28.96
C VAL A 6 -3.90 -2.42 -28.83
N LEU A 7 -5.20 -2.64 -28.75
CA LEU A 7 -6.16 -1.55 -28.52
C LEU A 7 -5.92 -0.92 -27.13
N PRO A 8 -6.06 0.41 -26.96
CA PRO A 8 -5.82 1.08 -25.69
C PRO A 8 -6.58 0.46 -24.50
N ALA A 9 -7.82 0.00 -24.73
CA ALA A 9 -8.64 -0.66 -23.71
C ALA A 9 -8.08 -2.03 -23.25
N ASP A 10 -7.28 -2.69 -24.07
CA ASP A 10 -6.75 -4.04 -23.82
C ASP A 10 -5.30 -4.04 -23.33
N ILE A 11 -4.62 -2.87 -23.29
CA ILE A 11 -3.20 -2.78 -22.91
C ILE A 11 -2.99 -3.33 -21.47
N GLU A 12 -3.84 -2.96 -20.53
CA GLU A 12 -3.72 -3.44 -19.15
C GLU A 12 -3.90 -4.97 -19.08
N LYS A 13 -4.91 -5.51 -19.77
CA LYS A 13 -5.17 -6.95 -19.84
C LYS A 13 -3.97 -7.68 -20.44
N ARG A 14 -3.45 -7.20 -21.57
CA ARG A 14 -2.28 -7.81 -22.22
C ARG A 14 -1.03 -7.76 -21.32
N SER A 15 -0.82 -6.67 -20.58
CA SER A 15 0.26 -6.58 -19.59
C SER A 15 0.12 -7.63 -18.49
N MET A 16 -1.10 -7.84 -17.96
CA MET A 16 -1.34 -8.85 -16.93
C MET A 16 -1.16 -10.29 -17.44
N GLU A 17 -1.43 -10.54 -18.75
CA GLU A 17 -1.16 -11.82 -19.41
C GLU A 17 0.34 -12.06 -19.49
N ILE A 18 1.11 -11.10 -20.03
CA ILE A 18 2.58 -11.18 -20.15
C ILE A 18 3.21 -11.43 -18.77
N ILE A 19 2.81 -10.67 -17.75
CA ILE A 19 3.30 -10.88 -16.37
C ILE A 19 2.96 -12.29 -15.88
N GLY A 20 1.78 -12.80 -16.23
CA GLY A 20 1.39 -14.17 -15.88
C GLY A 20 2.24 -15.23 -16.58
N GLU A 21 2.55 -15.04 -17.86
CA GLU A 21 3.42 -15.93 -18.65
C GLU A 21 4.85 -15.94 -18.08
N GLU A 22 5.40 -14.76 -17.73
CA GLU A 22 6.76 -14.64 -17.19
C GLU A 22 6.89 -15.13 -15.72
N LEU A 23 5.81 -15.09 -14.93
CA LEU A 23 5.79 -15.70 -13.60
C LEU A 23 5.86 -17.22 -13.66
N GLY A 24 5.42 -17.84 -14.76
CA GLY A 24 5.53 -19.27 -15.01
C GLY A 24 4.88 -20.11 -13.90
N GLU A 25 5.62 -21.12 -13.42
CA GLU A 25 5.16 -22.07 -12.40
C GLU A 25 5.24 -21.55 -10.96
N LEU A 26 5.53 -20.27 -10.74
CA LEU A 26 5.64 -19.72 -9.40
C LEU A 26 4.28 -19.83 -8.68
N LYS A 27 4.21 -20.68 -7.66
CA LYS A 27 2.99 -20.88 -6.87
C LYS A 27 2.75 -19.68 -5.96
N ILE A 28 1.88 -18.76 -6.41
CA ILE A 28 1.37 -17.66 -5.61
C ILE A 28 -0.09 -17.97 -5.28
N ASP A 29 -0.46 -17.77 -4.03
CA ASP A 29 -1.84 -17.92 -3.57
C ASP A 29 -2.82 -17.14 -4.48
N PRO A 30 -3.91 -17.76 -4.97
CA PRO A 30 -4.89 -17.13 -5.86
C PRO A 30 -5.46 -15.79 -5.33
N GLU A 31 -5.60 -15.66 -4.02
CA GLU A 31 -6.07 -14.40 -3.41
C GLU A 31 -5.06 -13.26 -3.55
N LYS A 32 -3.77 -13.59 -3.57
CA LYS A 32 -2.65 -12.63 -3.53
C LYS A 32 -2.11 -12.30 -4.92
N ILE A 33 -2.29 -13.19 -5.89
CA ILE A 33 -1.67 -13.08 -7.22
C ILE A 33 -2.03 -11.77 -7.94
N SER A 34 -3.27 -11.30 -7.82
CA SER A 34 -3.69 -10.04 -8.46
C SER A 34 -2.97 -8.83 -7.86
N ILE A 35 -2.65 -8.86 -6.57
CA ILE A 35 -1.89 -7.80 -5.88
C ILE A 35 -0.43 -7.84 -6.35
N VAL A 36 0.19 -9.02 -6.37
CA VAL A 36 1.57 -9.19 -6.82
C VAL A 36 1.72 -8.75 -8.29
N LYS A 37 0.83 -9.20 -9.19
CA LYS A 37 0.84 -8.78 -10.59
C LYS A 37 0.68 -7.26 -10.75
N ARG A 38 -0.15 -6.61 -9.94
CA ARG A 38 -0.31 -5.15 -9.97
C ARG A 38 0.95 -4.41 -9.54
N VAL A 39 1.67 -4.93 -8.55
CA VAL A 39 2.97 -4.39 -8.12
C VAL A 39 4.03 -4.58 -9.21
N ILE A 40 4.09 -5.76 -9.83
CA ILE A 40 4.99 -6.00 -10.97
C ILE A 40 4.64 -5.07 -12.14
N HIS A 41 3.37 -4.92 -12.46
CA HIS A 41 2.92 -4.03 -13.54
C HIS A 41 3.37 -2.57 -13.35
N THR A 42 3.36 -2.05 -12.11
CA THR A 42 3.76 -0.68 -11.83
C THR A 42 5.27 -0.47 -11.74
N SER A 43 6.05 -1.53 -11.53
CA SER A 43 7.50 -1.47 -11.28
C SER A 43 8.35 -2.14 -12.35
N ALA A 44 7.76 -3.01 -13.19
CA ALA A 44 8.44 -3.95 -14.07
C ALA A 44 9.47 -4.85 -13.34
N ASP A 45 9.28 -5.11 -12.03
CA ASP A 45 10.22 -5.81 -11.18
C ASP A 45 9.60 -7.11 -10.65
N PHE A 46 10.05 -8.25 -11.17
CA PHE A 46 9.57 -9.58 -10.81
C PHE A 46 10.03 -10.07 -9.43
N ASP A 47 11.00 -9.42 -8.79
CA ASP A 47 11.41 -9.78 -7.43
C ASP A 47 10.25 -9.64 -6.44
N TYR A 48 9.26 -8.78 -6.72
CA TYR A 48 8.07 -8.66 -5.88
C TYR A 48 7.28 -9.95 -5.75
N ALA A 49 7.34 -10.85 -6.74
CA ALA A 49 6.72 -12.17 -6.64
C ALA A 49 7.31 -13.02 -5.50
N ARG A 50 8.58 -12.78 -5.13
CA ARG A 50 9.30 -13.50 -4.06
C ARG A 50 9.38 -12.70 -2.76
N ASN A 51 9.34 -11.37 -2.86
CA ASN A 51 9.63 -10.47 -1.74
C ASN A 51 8.38 -10.00 -1.00
N MET A 52 7.19 -10.13 -1.58
CA MET A 52 5.95 -9.77 -0.87
C MET A 52 5.61 -10.78 0.22
N ARG A 53 5.22 -10.26 1.37
CA ARG A 53 4.71 -11.01 2.53
C ARG A 53 3.33 -10.53 2.90
N PHE A 54 2.48 -11.47 3.25
CA PHE A 54 1.09 -11.27 3.59
C PHE A 54 0.81 -11.96 4.91
N SER A 55 0.25 -11.29 5.89
CA SER A 55 -0.27 -11.95 7.08
C SER A 55 -1.50 -12.80 6.73
N GLU A 56 -1.84 -13.74 7.59
CA GLU A 56 -3.00 -14.61 7.40
C GLU A 56 -4.32 -13.82 7.31
N GLY A 57 -5.15 -14.15 6.32
CA GLY A 57 -6.46 -13.52 6.11
C GLY A 57 -6.42 -12.02 5.79
N VAL A 58 -5.23 -11.45 5.45
CA VAL A 58 -5.08 -10.00 5.26
C VAL A 58 -5.88 -9.47 4.08
N VAL A 59 -6.02 -10.23 3.01
CA VAL A 59 -6.77 -9.79 1.83
C VAL A 59 -8.25 -9.66 2.18
N GLU A 60 -8.82 -10.65 2.85
CA GLU A 60 -10.21 -10.62 3.31
C GLU A 60 -10.47 -9.43 4.26
N LYS A 61 -9.62 -9.24 5.28
CA LYS A 61 -9.70 -8.11 6.21
C LYS A 61 -9.62 -6.75 5.51
N ALA A 62 -8.75 -6.63 4.50
CA ALA A 62 -8.62 -5.42 3.70
C ALA A 62 -9.89 -5.14 2.88
N LEU A 63 -10.46 -6.16 2.26
CA LEU A 63 -11.70 -6.04 1.48
C LEU A 63 -12.89 -5.69 2.38
N GLU A 64 -12.99 -6.28 3.56
CA GLU A 64 -14.01 -5.95 4.56
C GLU A 64 -13.89 -4.49 5.02
N ALA A 65 -12.69 -4.04 5.35
CA ALA A 65 -12.46 -2.65 5.73
C ALA A 65 -12.88 -1.67 4.62
N LEU A 66 -12.53 -1.97 3.36
CA LEU A 66 -12.91 -1.15 2.21
C LEU A 66 -14.43 -1.12 2.00
N LYS A 67 -15.13 -2.24 2.13
CA LYS A 67 -16.60 -2.32 2.05
C LYS A 67 -17.29 -1.49 3.15
N ASN A 68 -16.62 -1.33 4.28
CA ASN A 68 -17.09 -0.54 5.43
C ASN A 68 -16.60 0.92 5.39
N GLY A 69 -16.22 1.43 4.21
CA GLY A 69 -15.87 2.83 4.02
C GLY A 69 -14.53 3.24 4.61
N ALA A 70 -13.52 2.37 4.60
CA ALA A 70 -12.22 2.64 5.18
C ALA A 70 -11.58 3.94 4.69
N THR A 71 -10.88 4.60 5.62
CA THR A 71 -9.95 5.68 5.26
C THR A 71 -8.56 5.10 5.02
N ILE A 72 -8.04 5.22 3.80
CA ILE A 72 -6.65 4.90 3.48
C ILE A 72 -5.78 6.12 3.80
N ILE A 73 -4.85 5.97 4.75
CA ILE A 73 -3.92 7.02 5.15
C ILE A 73 -2.56 6.71 4.55
N THR A 74 -2.00 7.66 3.81
CA THR A 74 -0.69 7.52 3.18
C THR A 74 0.34 8.43 3.82
N ASP A 75 1.60 8.01 3.81
CA ASP A 75 2.74 8.80 4.27
C ASP A 75 3.28 9.77 3.21
N THR A 76 2.77 9.70 1.98
CA THR A 76 3.16 10.60 0.88
C THR A 76 1.97 11.02 0.04
N ASN A 77 1.99 12.25 -0.46
CA ASN A 77 1.00 12.74 -1.43
C ASN A 77 1.05 11.96 -2.74
N MET A 78 2.22 11.47 -3.14
CA MET A 78 2.37 10.63 -4.34
C MET A 78 1.54 9.35 -4.24
N ALA A 79 1.64 8.62 -3.12
CA ALA A 79 0.83 7.43 -2.89
C ALA A 79 -0.66 7.78 -2.87
N CYS A 80 -1.05 8.81 -2.12
CA CYS A 80 -2.43 9.29 -2.04
C CYS A 80 -3.02 9.64 -3.42
N THR A 81 -2.26 10.33 -4.26
CA THR A 81 -2.69 10.73 -5.61
C THR A 81 -2.80 9.52 -6.54
N GLY A 82 -1.92 8.52 -6.39
CA GLY A 82 -1.92 7.30 -7.20
C GLY A 82 -3.07 6.33 -6.92
N ILE A 83 -3.80 6.50 -5.81
CA ILE A 83 -4.94 5.64 -5.47
C ILE A 83 -6.18 6.05 -6.27
N ASN A 84 -6.91 5.05 -6.79
CA ASN A 84 -8.11 5.24 -7.61
C ASN A 84 -9.28 5.83 -6.80
N LYS A 85 -9.49 7.15 -6.95
CA LYS A 85 -10.54 7.89 -6.25
C LYS A 85 -11.95 7.45 -6.66
N ALA A 86 -12.16 7.16 -7.95
CA ALA A 86 -13.46 6.72 -8.45
C ALA A 86 -13.84 5.34 -7.87
N GLY A 87 -12.87 4.43 -7.75
CA GLY A 87 -13.07 3.14 -7.10
C GLY A 87 -13.39 3.29 -5.61
N LEU A 88 -12.66 4.16 -4.89
CA LEU A 88 -12.93 4.45 -3.48
C LEU A 88 -14.33 5.04 -3.27
N ALA A 89 -14.74 5.98 -4.13
CA ALA A 89 -16.06 6.60 -4.02
C ALA A 89 -17.21 5.57 -4.14
N LYS A 90 -17.07 4.55 -5.00
CA LYS A 90 -18.05 3.45 -5.10
C LYS A 90 -18.19 2.65 -3.79
N LEU A 91 -17.17 2.66 -2.95
CA LEU A 91 -17.11 1.92 -1.68
C LEU A 91 -17.41 2.81 -0.46
N GLY A 92 -17.73 4.09 -0.66
CA GLY A 92 -17.83 5.06 0.43
C GLY A 92 -16.50 5.28 1.18
N ALA A 93 -15.39 4.83 0.60
CA ALA A 93 -14.04 4.92 1.14
C ALA A 93 -13.30 6.16 0.64
N LYS A 94 -12.23 6.54 1.31
CA LYS A 94 -11.41 7.70 0.92
C LYS A 94 -9.92 7.44 1.14
N ALA A 95 -9.08 8.23 0.46
CA ALA A 95 -7.64 8.26 0.72
C ALA A 95 -7.21 9.67 1.09
N VAL A 96 -6.38 9.78 2.13
CA VAL A 96 -5.88 11.04 2.67
C VAL A 96 -4.38 10.96 2.94
N CYS A 97 -3.72 12.13 2.88
CA CYS A 97 -2.34 12.30 3.31
C CYS A 97 -2.24 13.59 4.12
N PHE A 98 -1.83 13.49 5.37
CA PHE A 98 -1.76 14.65 6.27
C PHE A 98 -0.41 15.38 6.24
N MET A 99 0.54 14.96 5.39
CA MET A 99 1.90 15.50 5.33
C MET A 99 1.98 16.99 4.98
N ALA A 100 1.00 17.51 4.26
CA ALA A 100 0.92 18.92 3.88
C ALA A 100 0.11 19.79 4.86
N ASP A 101 -0.50 19.18 5.88
CA ASP A 101 -1.37 19.89 6.81
C ASP A 101 -0.53 20.81 7.73
N ALA A 102 -1.00 22.04 7.90
CA ALA A 102 -0.28 23.05 8.69
C ALA A 102 -0.13 22.66 10.18
N ASP A 103 -1.16 22.03 10.75
CA ASP A 103 -1.14 21.53 12.13
C ASP A 103 -0.12 20.41 12.32
N VAL A 104 0.06 19.53 11.32
CA VAL A 104 1.08 18.46 11.33
C VAL A 104 2.49 19.07 11.32
N ALA A 105 2.72 20.08 10.51
CA ALA A 105 4.01 20.78 10.47
C ALA A 105 4.33 21.48 11.81
N ALA A 106 3.33 22.11 12.43
CA ALA A 106 3.47 22.78 13.73
C ALA A 106 3.78 21.78 14.85
N ARG A 107 3.01 20.68 14.94
CA ARG A 107 3.21 19.61 15.94
C ARG A 107 4.58 18.94 15.81
N ALA A 108 5.02 18.65 14.57
CA ALA A 108 6.35 18.07 14.33
C ALA A 108 7.46 18.97 14.86
N LYS A 109 7.35 20.29 14.65
CA LYS A 109 8.31 21.29 15.13
C LYS A 109 8.31 21.38 16.65
N GLU A 110 7.14 21.45 17.27
CA GLU A 110 6.96 21.56 18.72
C GLU A 110 7.48 20.32 19.47
N ALA A 111 7.18 19.13 18.93
CA ALA A 111 7.61 17.86 19.51
C ALA A 111 9.06 17.46 19.15
N GLY A 112 9.80 18.23 18.34
CA GLY A 112 11.12 17.87 17.86
C GLY A 112 11.12 16.54 17.06
N SER A 113 9.99 16.21 16.43
CA SER A 113 9.76 14.95 15.71
C SER A 113 9.71 15.13 14.20
N THR A 114 9.57 14.03 13.45
CA THR A 114 9.39 14.11 12.00
C THR A 114 7.95 14.41 11.63
N ARG A 115 7.70 15.07 10.48
CA ARG A 115 6.33 15.23 9.94
C ARG A 115 5.61 13.89 9.76
N ALA A 116 6.33 12.84 9.42
CA ALA A 116 5.76 11.52 9.28
C ALA A 116 5.23 10.97 10.62
N ALA A 117 5.94 11.22 11.73
CA ALA A 117 5.46 10.86 13.07
C ALA A 117 4.19 11.65 13.44
N ALA A 118 4.21 12.97 13.28
CA ALA A 118 3.04 13.81 13.54
C ALA A 118 1.85 13.49 12.62
N CYS A 119 2.10 13.08 11.38
CA CYS A 119 1.09 12.59 10.45
C CYS A 119 0.38 11.33 10.99
N MET A 120 1.13 10.39 11.58
CA MET A 120 0.57 9.18 12.17
C MET A 120 -0.17 9.45 13.48
N GLU A 121 0.28 10.43 14.29
CA GLU A 121 -0.49 10.89 15.45
C GLU A 121 -1.85 11.45 15.03
N LYS A 122 -1.89 12.25 13.98
CA LYS A 122 -3.16 12.72 13.41
C LYS A 122 -4.01 11.58 12.87
N ALA A 123 -3.41 10.56 12.31
CA ALA A 123 -4.11 9.35 11.86
C ALA A 123 -4.88 8.65 12.99
N CYS A 124 -4.41 8.76 14.25
CA CYS A 124 -5.11 8.22 15.44
C CYS A 124 -6.47 8.86 15.69
N THR A 125 -6.75 10.04 15.14
CA THR A 125 -8.03 10.76 15.32
C THR A 125 -9.05 10.42 14.23
N VAL A 126 -8.71 9.55 13.29
CA VAL A 126 -9.62 9.16 12.20
C VAL A 126 -10.57 8.08 12.70
N GLU A 127 -11.86 8.34 12.58
CA GLU A 127 -12.92 7.40 12.97
C GLU A 127 -13.16 6.35 11.87
N GLY A 128 -13.62 5.16 12.29
CA GLY A 128 -13.92 4.05 11.38
C GLY A 128 -12.71 3.20 11.02
N PRO A 129 -12.87 2.28 10.05
CA PRO A 129 -11.79 1.42 9.61
C PRO A 129 -10.66 2.22 8.95
N VAL A 130 -9.41 1.95 9.35
CA VAL A 130 -8.23 2.62 8.81
C VAL A 130 -7.32 1.60 8.13
N ILE A 131 -6.88 1.93 6.93
CA ILE A 131 -5.78 1.24 6.23
C ILE A 131 -4.61 2.21 6.15
N ILE A 132 -3.43 1.80 6.59
CA ILE A 132 -2.23 2.63 6.52
C ILE A 132 -1.36 2.13 5.37
N ALA A 133 -1.00 3.03 4.45
CA ALA A 133 -0.18 2.71 3.28
C ALA A 133 1.11 3.56 3.29
N VAL A 134 2.23 2.89 3.59
CA VAL A 134 3.54 3.51 3.76
C VAL A 134 4.44 3.20 2.59
N GLY A 135 4.85 4.23 1.86
CA GLY A 135 5.77 4.13 0.74
C GLY A 135 7.15 4.76 0.99
N ASN A 136 7.33 5.52 2.09
CA ASN A 136 8.57 6.27 2.33
C ASN A 136 9.04 6.28 3.79
N ALA A 137 8.18 6.50 4.78
CA ALA A 137 8.58 6.79 6.16
C ALA A 137 8.03 5.78 7.18
N PRO A 138 8.67 4.62 7.34
CA PRO A 138 8.14 3.49 8.11
C PRO A 138 8.22 3.67 9.64
N THR A 139 9.20 4.41 10.14
CA THR A 139 9.50 4.48 11.57
C THR A 139 8.41 5.13 12.43
N ALA A 140 7.54 5.91 11.81
CA ALA A 140 6.43 6.56 12.51
C ALA A 140 5.33 5.59 12.97
N LEU A 141 5.17 4.47 12.27
CA LEU A 141 4.11 3.47 12.53
C LEU A 141 4.39 2.57 13.72
N VAL A 142 5.65 2.37 14.02
CA VAL A 142 6.09 1.32 14.93
C VAL A 142 6.15 1.79 16.38
N LYS A 143 6.31 3.09 16.61
CA LYS A 143 6.65 3.61 17.95
C LYS A 143 5.52 3.65 18.95
N GLU A 144 4.24 3.65 18.58
CA GLU A 144 3.26 4.10 19.55
C GLU A 144 2.06 3.19 19.85
N GLY A 145 1.81 2.12 19.14
CA GLY A 145 0.69 1.19 19.47
C GLY A 145 -0.71 1.83 19.59
N LYS A 146 -0.83 3.11 19.26
CA LYS A 146 -2.05 3.93 19.45
C LYS A 146 -3.11 3.70 18.38
N ILE A 147 -2.69 3.25 17.18
CA ILE A 147 -3.61 2.90 16.09
C ILE A 147 -3.69 1.39 15.98
N LYS A 148 -4.91 0.87 15.87
CA LYS A 148 -5.17 -0.51 15.45
C LYS A 148 -5.76 -0.50 14.04
N PRO A 149 -4.94 -0.33 12.98
CA PRO A 149 -5.44 -0.31 11.63
C PRO A 149 -5.95 -1.70 11.23
N ALA A 150 -6.92 -1.75 10.34
CA ALA A 150 -7.40 -2.98 9.74
C ALA A 150 -6.30 -3.65 8.88
N LEU A 151 -5.38 -2.84 8.34
CA LEU A 151 -4.27 -3.28 7.51
C LEU A 151 -3.13 -2.24 7.52
N VAL A 152 -1.89 -2.72 7.54
CA VAL A 152 -0.69 -1.94 7.21
C VAL A 152 -0.10 -2.44 5.88
N ILE A 153 -0.04 -1.58 4.88
CA ILE A 153 0.73 -1.78 3.65
C ILE A 153 2.11 -1.15 3.88
N GLY A 154 3.10 -1.98 4.24
CA GLY A 154 4.44 -1.54 4.59
C GLY A 154 5.43 -1.79 3.46
N VAL A 155 5.50 -0.86 2.51
CA VAL A 155 6.36 -0.97 1.32
C VAL A 155 7.27 0.26 1.11
N PRO A 156 7.90 0.81 2.17
CA PRO A 156 8.82 1.91 1.96
C PRO A 156 10.02 1.47 1.13
N VAL A 157 10.55 2.39 0.33
CA VAL A 157 11.82 2.23 -0.39
C VAL A 157 12.93 2.94 0.37
N GLY A 158 14.11 2.37 0.44
CA GLY A 158 15.26 3.07 1.02
C GLY A 158 16.33 2.17 1.64
N PHE A 159 17.28 2.82 2.33
CA PHE A 159 18.49 2.19 2.83
C PHE A 159 18.67 2.30 4.36
N VAL A 160 18.06 3.32 4.98
CA VAL A 160 18.20 3.57 6.43
C VAL A 160 16.94 3.14 7.15
N ASN A 161 17.05 2.18 8.05
CA ASN A 161 15.96 1.63 8.87
C ASN A 161 14.76 1.06 8.08
N VAL A 162 14.88 0.88 6.76
CA VAL A 162 13.77 0.43 5.91
C VAL A 162 13.52 -1.06 6.09
N VAL A 163 14.56 -1.86 6.11
CA VAL A 163 14.47 -3.31 6.30
C VAL A 163 13.95 -3.62 7.69
N GLU A 164 14.58 -3.02 8.70
CA GLU A 164 14.27 -3.21 10.12
C GLU A 164 12.81 -2.83 10.43
N SER A 165 12.33 -1.72 9.89
CA SER A 165 10.96 -1.27 10.11
C SER A 165 9.91 -2.21 9.49
N LYS A 166 10.19 -2.81 8.35
CA LYS A 166 9.34 -3.83 7.74
C LYS A 166 9.29 -5.11 8.58
N GLU A 167 10.45 -5.53 9.11
CA GLU A 167 10.53 -6.67 10.02
C GLU A 167 9.73 -6.42 11.31
N ILE A 168 9.81 -5.22 11.87
CA ILE A 168 9.01 -4.83 13.05
C ILE A 168 7.51 -4.90 12.74
N ILE A 169 7.04 -4.36 11.60
CA ILE A 169 5.63 -4.43 11.21
C ILE A 169 5.15 -5.88 11.19
N MET A 170 5.94 -6.79 10.63
CA MET A 170 5.56 -8.22 10.57
C MET A 170 5.47 -8.90 11.95
N GLN A 171 6.07 -8.31 12.99
CA GLN A 171 6.05 -8.82 14.36
C GLN A 171 4.98 -8.20 15.27
N THR A 172 4.29 -7.15 14.81
CA THR A 172 3.30 -6.42 15.62
C THR A 172 1.97 -7.16 15.84
N GLY A 173 1.70 -8.23 15.10
CA GLY A 173 0.39 -8.89 15.09
C GLY A 173 -0.72 -8.12 14.33
N ILE A 174 -0.43 -6.94 13.80
CA ILE A 174 -1.34 -6.19 12.94
C ILE A 174 -1.37 -6.84 11.55
N PRO A 175 -2.53 -6.93 10.87
CA PRO A 175 -2.58 -7.42 9.50
C PRO A 175 -1.69 -6.60 8.58
N TYR A 176 -0.87 -7.26 7.75
CA TYR A 176 0.10 -6.56 6.91
C TYR A 176 0.22 -7.13 5.50
N ILE A 177 0.59 -6.24 4.57
CA ILE A 177 1.18 -6.54 3.27
C ILE A 177 2.51 -5.80 3.19
N VAL A 178 3.62 -6.52 3.10
CA VAL A 178 4.99 -5.98 3.16
C VAL A 178 5.80 -6.46 1.97
N ALA A 179 6.64 -5.60 1.40
CA ALA A 179 7.70 -6.00 0.48
C ALA A 179 9.02 -6.03 1.24
N VAL A 180 9.53 -7.23 1.58
CA VAL A 180 10.78 -7.36 2.34
C VAL A 180 11.99 -6.82 1.58
N GLY A 181 13.03 -6.43 2.30
CA GLY A 181 14.22 -5.79 1.74
C GLY A 181 14.02 -4.30 1.45
N ARG A 182 14.83 -3.74 0.54
CA ARG A 182 14.93 -2.29 0.30
C ARG A 182 13.96 -1.75 -0.74
N LYS A 183 13.39 -2.63 -1.57
CA LYS A 183 12.46 -2.26 -2.66
C LYS A 183 11.10 -1.86 -2.11
N GLY A 184 10.46 -0.92 -2.80
CA GLY A 184 9.16 -0.38 -2.44
C GLY A 184 8.92 0.96 -3.12
N GLY A 185 8.12 1.81 -2.47
CA GLY A 185 7.85 3.17 -2.92
C GLY A 185 6.38 3.54 -2.91
N SER A 186 6.11 4.82 -3.07
CA SER A 186 4.74 5.36 -3.12
C SER A 186 3.90 4.76 -4.25
N ASN A 187 4.52 4.46 -5.40
CA ASN A 187 3.88 3.79 -6.52
C ASN A 187 3.47 2.35 -6.16
N VAL A 188 4.32 1.63 -5.43
CA VAL A 188 4.03 0.26 -4.96
C VAL A 188 2.90 0.28 -3.93
N ALA A 189 2.93 1.21 -2.97
CA ALA A 189 1.85 1.39 -2.00
C ALA A 189 0.50 1.66 -2.69
N ALA A 190 0.46 2.60 -3.65
CA ALA A 190 -0.73 2.89 -4.44
C ALA A 190 -1.18 1.69 -5.28
N ALA A 191 -0.26 0.93 -5.87
CA ALA A 191 -0.57 -0.26 -6.66
C ALA A 191 -1.26 -1.34 -5.81
N ILE A 192 -0.80 -1.60 -4.59
CA ILE A 192 -1.43 -2.54 -3.66
C ILE A 192 -2.84 -2.07 -3.29
N CYS A 193 -3.00 -0.78 -2.92
CA CYS A 193 -4.31 -0.21 -2.64
C CYS A 193 -5.26 -0.38 -3.84
N ASN A 194 -4.80 -0.07 -5.05
CA ASN A 194 -5.60 -0.21 -6.27
C ASN A 194 -5.96 -1.66 -6.57
N ALA A 195 -5.06 -2.61 -6.33
CA ALA A 195 -5.36 -4.03 -6.51
C ALA A 195 -6.50 -4.49 -5.59
N LEU A 196 -6.51 -4.04 -4.33
CA LEU A 196 -7.58 -4.33 -3.36
C LEU A 196 -8.90 -3.66 -3.78
N ILE A 197 -8.87 -2.40 -4.19
CA ILE A 197 -10.05 -1.66 -4.67
C ILE A 197 -10.65 -2.35 -5.91
N TYR A 198 -9.82 -2.77 -6.86
CA TYR A 198 -10.28 -3.41 -8.10
C TYR A 198 -10.92 -4.78 -7.87
N LYS A 199 -10.56 -5.50 -6.83
CA LYS A 199 -11.25 -6.75 -6.41
C LYS A 199 -12.72 -6.52 -6.05
N LEU A 200 -13.11 -5.29 -5.70
CA LEU A 200 -14.47 -4.91 -5.30
C LEU A 200 -15.22 -4.10 -6.35
N THR A 201 -14.53 -3.51 -7.32
CA THR A 201 -15.12 -2.49 -8.21
C THR A 201 -15.08 -2.83 -9.70
N ARG A 202 -14.38 -3.93 -10.07
CA ARG A 202 -14.24 -4.41 -11.46
C ARG A 202 -14.80 -5.80 -11.69
#